data_bc760cd4c91edec0f70e31440693e383
#
_entry.id   bc760cd4c91edec0f70e31440693e383
#
_cell.length_a   1.000
_cell.length_b   1.000
_cell.length_c   1.000
_cell.angle_alpha   90.00
_cell.angle_beta   90.00
_cell.angle_gamma   90.00
#
_symmetry.space_group_name_H-M   'P 1'
#
loop_
_entity.id
_entity.type
_entity.pdbx_description
1 polymer ?
#
loop_
_entity_poly.entity_id
_entity_poly.type
_entity_poly.pdbx_seq_one_letter_code
_entity_poly.pdbx_strand_id
1 'polypeptide(L)'
;MRAHCHDLRAEAAKDFGLVHDGEADQFVHLIAKNWSLAGLPPEDQALCMYAEKLTKTPTEMDDEDVLALKEMGLGDDAIHDATQVISYFNYINRIADALDVDLEENIHAWEQGPPEREADV
;
A
#
# COMPACT_ATOMS: atom_id res chain seq x y z
N MET A 1 -6.34 2.69 -0.97
CA MET A 1 -5.83 1.29 -0.97
C MET A 1 -6.86 0.28 -1.48
N ARG A 2 -8.06 0.26 -0.93
CA ARG A 2 -9.08 -0.76 -1.25
C ARG A 2 -9.43 -0.87 -2.73
N ALA A 3 -9.64 0.25 -3.40
CA ALA A 3 -9.99 0.29 -4.82
C ALA A 3 -8.90 -0.28 -5.75
N HIS A 4 -7.66 -0.33 -5.29
CA HIS A 4 -6.52 -0.79 -6.08
C HIS A 4 -6.13 -2.25 -5.81
N CYS A 5 -6.83 -2.92 -4.89
CA CYS A 5 -6.52 -4.31 -4.57
C CYS A 5 -6.79 -5.27 -5.73
N HIS A 6 -7.78 -4.98 -6.59
CA HIS A 6 -8.00 -5.76 -7.81
C HIS A 6 -6.83 -5.66 -8.77
N ASP A 7 -6.32 -4.45 -8.96
CA ASP A 7 -5.17 -4.20 -9.83
C ASP A 7 -3.93 -4.89 -9.27
N LEU A 8 -3.70 -4.78 -7.96
CA LEU A 8 -2.61 -5.46 -7.28
C LEU A 8 -2.72 -6.99 -7.42
N ARG A 9 -3.92 -7.54 -7.30
CA ARG A 9 -4.14 -8.98 -7.46
C ARG A 9 -3.71 -9.48 -8.83
N ALA A 10 -4.11 -8.77 -9.88
CA ALA A 10 -3.75 -9.12 -11.26
C ALA A 10 -2.24 -9.00 -11.49
N GLU A 11 -1.61 -7.92 -11.05
CA GLU A 11 -0.17 -7.70 -11.20
C GLU A 11 0.65 -8.67 -10.33
N ALA A 12 0.21 -8.96 -9.12
CA ALA A 12 0.88 -9.91 -8.24
C ALA A 12 0.86 -11.34 -8.83
N ALA A 13 -0.26 -11.75 -9.40
CA ALA A 13 -0.36 -13.05 -10.07
C ALA A 13 0.62 -13.17 -11.23
N LYS A 14 0.84 -12.09 -11.96
CA LYS A 14 1.76 -12.01 -13.09
C LYS A 14 3.22 -11.93 -12.65
N ASP A 15 3.56 -11.00 -11.74
CA ASP A 15 4.94 -10.66 -11.38
C ASP A 15 5.56 -11.70 -10.44
N PHE A 16 4.78 -12.34 -9.59
CA PHE A 16 5.24 -13.32 -8.61
C PHE A 16 4.93 -14.77 -9.01
N GLY A 17 4.40 -14.99 -10.22
CA GLY A 17 4.08 -16.33 -10.71
C GLY A 17 3.04 -17.06 -9.87
N LEU A 18 2.10 -16.36 -9.28
CA LEU A 18 1.03 -16.90 -8.47
C LEU A 18 -0.03 -17.53 -9.38
N VAL A 19 0.05 -18.83 -9.57
CA VAL A 19 -0.73 -19.58 -10.57
C VAL A 19 -2.13 -19.94 -10.08
N HIS A 20 -2.33 -19.92 -8.76
CA HIS A 20 -3.61 -20.26 -8.15
C HIS A 20 -4.30 -18.99 -7.65
N ASP A 21 -5.59 -18.85 -7.96
CA ASP A 21 -6.39 -17.69 -7.54
C ASP A 21 -6.33 -17.45 -6.02
N GLY A 22 -6.28 -18.54 -5.22
CA GLY A 22 -6.16 -18.45 -3.78
C GLY A 22 -4.84 -17.85 -3.29
N GLU A 23 -3.74 -18.05 -4.03
CA GLU A 23 -2.42 -17.47 -3.69
C GLU A 23 -2.40 -15.97 -3.91
N ALA A 24 -2.95 -15.50 -5.04
CA ALA A 24 -3.05 -14.08 -5.33
C ALA A 24 -3.95 -13.36 -4.32
N ASP A 25 -5.08 -13.94 -3.97
CA ASP A 25 -6.01 -13.40 -2.97
C ASP A 25 -5.35 -13.33 -1.58
N GLN A 26 -4.63 -14.38 -1.18
CA GLN A 26 -3.92 -14.40 0.09
C GLN A 26 -2.82 -13.35 0.14
N PHE A 27 -2.05 -13.19 -0.93
CA PHE A 27 -1.01 -12.18 -1.04
C PHE A 27 -1.59 -10.77 -0.88
N VAL A 28 -2.63 -10.45 -1.63
CA VAL A 28 -3.30 -9.13 -1.55
C VAL A 28 -3.90 -8.90 -0.18
N HIS A 29 -4.50 -9.93 0.43
CA HIS A 29 -5.04 -9.84 1.78
C HIS A 29 -3.95 -9.49 2.81
N LEU A 30 -2.79 -10.14 2.73
CA LEU A 30 -1.64 -9.84 3.59
C LEU A 30 -1.12 -8.42 3.39
N ILE A 31 -0.98 -7.97 2.13
CA ILE A 31 -0.58 -6.58 1.82
C ILE A 31 -1.57 -5.58 2.43
N ALA A 32 -2.87 -5.84 2.31
CA ALA A 32 -3.90 -4.93 2.82
C ALA A 32 -3.98 -4.90 4.35
N LYS A 33 -3.66 -6.01 5.02
CA LYS A 33 -3.74 -6.14 6.48
C LYS A 33 -2.41 -5.86 7.17
N ASN A 34 -1.35 -6.49 6.70
CA ASN A 34 0.00 -6.33 7.23
C ASN A 34 1.02 -6.75 6.17
N TRP A 35 1.54 -5.79 5.42
CA TRP A 35 2.50 -6.04 4.35
C TRP A 35 3.77 -6.75 4.82
N SER A 36 4.17 -6.59 6.08
CA SER A 36 5.37 -7.23 6.63
C SER A 36 5.29 -8.75 6.67
N LEU A 37 4.07 -9.31 6.61
CA LEU A 37 3.82 -10.76 6.60
C LEU A 37 3.66 -11.33 5.19
N ALA A 38 3.69 -10.48 4.15
CA ALA A 38 3.45 -10.92 2.77
C ALA A 38 4.65 -11.57 2.09
N GLY A 39 5.81 -11.61 2.74
CA GLY A 39 7.03 -12.20 2.16
C GLY A 39 7.59 -11.40 1.00
N LEU A 40 7.49 -10.09 1.04
CA LEU A 40 8.00 -9.21 -0.02
C LEU A 40 9.54 -9.28 -0.11
N PRO A 41 10.09 -9.06 -1.32
CA PRO A 41 11.53 -8.83 -1.48
C PRO A 41 12.02 -7.66 -0.63
N PRO A 42 13.31 -7.63 -0.22
CA PRO A 42 13.85 -6.57 0.63
C PRO A 42 13.63 -5.15 0.10
N GLU A 43 13.72 -4.95 -1.20
CA GLU A 43 13.49 -3.66 -1.85
C GLU A 43 12.03 -3.18 -1.65
N ASP A 44 11.08 -4.09 -1.81
CA ASP A 44 9.66 -3.80 -1.64
C ASP A 44 9.31 -3.57 -0.17
N GLN A 45 9.95 -4.30 0.74
CA GLN A 45 9.82 -4.06 2.17
C GLN A 45 10.30 -2.66 2.55
N ALA A 46 11.44 -2.24 2.01
CA ALA A 46 11.99 -0.90 2.24
C ALA A 46 11.06 0.19 1.72
N LEU A 47 10.47 0.00 0.54
CA LEU A 47 9.46 0.91 -0.02
C LEU A 47 8.18 0.97 0.82
N CYS A 48 7.71 -0.16 1.33
CA CYS A 48 6.56 -0.20 2.22
C CYS A 48 6.82 0.53 3.55
N MET A 49 8.00 0.35 4.13
CA MET A 49 8.41 1.07 5.34
C MET A 49 8.45 2.58 5.09
N TYR A 50 9.04 2.99 3.98
CA TYR A 50 9.10 4.39 3.57
C TYR A 50 7.70 4.98 3.37
N ALA A 51 6.83 4.26 2.66
CA ALA A 51 5.46 4.67 2.41
C ALA A 51 4.63 4.79 3.71
N GLU A 52 4.79 3.83 4.61
CA GLU A 52 4.10 3.85 5.90
C GLU A 52 4.52 5.03 6.76
N LYS A 53 5.82 5.28 6.87
CA LYS A 53 6.35 6.41 7.62
C LYS A 53 5.92 7.74 7.03
N LEU A 54 6.04 7.90 5.71
CA LEU A 54 5.60 9.12 5.01
C LEU A 54 4.10 9.38 5.17
N THR A 55 3.30 8.34 5.25
CA THR A 55 1.84 8.44 5.41
C THR A 55 1.43 8.76 6.83
N LYS A 56 2.01 8.06 7.80
CA LYS A 56 1.61 8.14 9.22
C LYS A 56 2.32 9.24 10.00
N THR A 57 3.60 9.43 9.73
CA THR A 57 4.47 10.34 10.49
C THR A 57 5.37 11.18 9.58
N PRO A 58 4.80 11.97 8.65
CA PRO A 58 5.60 12.71 7.66
C PRO A 58 6.58 13.69 8.29
N THR A 59 6.30 14.20 9.47
CA THR A 59 7.17 15.14 10.19
C THR A 59 8.44 14.47 10.73
N GLU A 60 8.51 13.15 10.78
CA GLU A 60 9.66 12.38 11.22
C GLU A 60 10.58 11.93 10.06
N MET A 61 10.19 12.23 8.81
CA MET A 61 11.00 11.92 7.64
C MET A 61 12.29 12.71 7.64
N ASP A 62 13.41 12.04 7.32
CA ASP A 62 14.74 12.64 7.23
C ASP A 62 15.61 11.99 6.14
N ASP A 63 16.86 12.42 6.05
CA ASP A 63 17.81 11.93 5.05
C ASP A 63 18.09 10.42 5.17
N GLU A 64 17.98 9.86 6.35
CA GLU A 64 18.20 8.42 6.58
C GLU A 64 17.15 7.57 5.89
N ASP A 65 15.92 8.05 5.78
CA ASP A 65 14.85 7.34 5.09
C ASP A 65 15.15 7.21 3.59
N VAL A 66 15.67 8.27 2.98
CA VAL A 66 16.11 8.26 1.58
C VAL A 66 17.34 7.37 1.40
N LEU A 67 18.29 7.45 2.32
CA LEU A 67 19.51 6.65 2.27
C LEU A 67 19.21 5.15 2.35
N ALA A 68 18.26 4.75 3.17
CA ALA A 68 17.82 3.35 3.27
C ALA A 68 17.32 2.80 1.92
N LEU A 69 16.60 3.61 1.15
CA LEU A 69 16.16 3.22 -0.19
C LEU A 69 17.33 3.14 -1.18
N LYS A 70 18.29 4.06 -1.09
CA LYS A 70 19.51 4.04 -1.92
C LYS A 70 20.35 2.80 -1.64
N GLU A 71 20.48 2.40 -0.41
CA GLU A 71 21.20 1.18 0.00
C GLU A 71 20.56 -0.09 -0.57
N MET A 72 19.26 -0.07 -0.84
CA MET A 72 18.56 -1.15 -1.52
C MET A 72 18.72 -1.12 -3.05
N GLY A 73 19.45 -0.16 -3.59
CA GLY A 73 19.71 -0.06 -5.02
C GLY A 73 18.76 0.85 -5.79
N LEU A 74 17.89 1.58 -5.10
CA LEU A 74 16.98 2.52 -5.75
C LEU A 74 17.72 3.83 -6.10
N GLY A 75 17.63 4.24 -7.37
CA GLY A 75 18.17 5.51 -7.82
C GLY A 75 17.29 6.69 -7.43
N ASP A 76 17.84 7.90 -7.59
CA ASP A 76 17.14 9.14 -7.25
C ASP A 76 15.81 9.28 -8.00
N ASP A 77 15.77 8.92 -9.28
CA ASP A 77 14.53 8.96 -10.09
C ASP A 77 13.46 8.03 -9.53
N ALA A 78 13.83 6.80 -9.17
CA ALA A 78 12.90 5.82 -8.62
C ALA A 78 12.36 6.27 -7.25
N ILE A 79 13.21 6.86 -6.41
CA ILE A 79 12.81 7.38 -5.10
C ILE A 79 11.86 8.57 -5.27
N HIS A 80 12.17 9.47 -6.19
CA HIS A 80 11.32 10.61 -6.52
C HIS A 80 9.95 10.15 -7.00
N ASP A 81 9.90 9.20 -7.94
CA ASP A 81 8.67 8.66 -8.49
C ASP A 81 7.84 7.96 -7.40
N ALA A 82 8.46 7.13 -6.58
CA ALA A 82 7.79 6.49 -5.45
C ALA A 82 7.19 7.51 -4.48
N THR A 83 7.93 8.56 -4.16
CA THR A 83 7.45 9.64 -3.28
C THR A 83 6.26 10.36 -3.88
N GLN A 84 6.28 10.64 -5.19
CA GLN A 84 5.16 11.26 -5.89
C GLN A 84 3.91 10.37 -5.84
N VAL A 85 4.04 9.08 -6.11
CA VAL A 85 2.94 8.13 -6.08
C VAL A 85 2.34 8.02 -4.68
N ILE A 86 3.16 7.85 -3.66
CA ILE A 86 2.71 7.75 -2.26
C ILE A 86 1.97 9.04 -1.86
N SER A 87 2.54 10.19 -2.15
CA SER A 87 1.97 11.49 -1.79
C SER A 87 0.65 11.75 -2.53
N TYR A 88 0.56 11.35 -3.80
CA TYR A 88 -0.68 11.44 -4.57
C TYR A 88 -1.80 10.61 -3.94
N PHE A 89 -1.53 9.35 -3.59
CA PHE A 89 -2.54 8.51 -2.93
C PHE A 89 -2.88 9.01 -1.53
N ASN A 90 -1.93 9.52 -0.79
CA ASN A 90 -2.22 10.17 0.50
C ASN A 90 -3.17 11.35 0.34
N TYR A 91 -2.95 12.17 -0.68
CA TYR A 91 -3.84 13.28 -1.02
C TYR A 91 -5.26 12.81 -1.33
N ILE A 92 -5.39 11.85 -2.25
CA ILE A 92 -6.69 11.32 -2.69
C ILE A 92 -7.41 10.60 -1.53
N ASN A 93 -6.70 9.80 -0.75
CA ASN A 93 -7.30 9.08 0.39
C ASN A 93 -7.79 10.03 1.48
N ARG A 94 -7.08 11.13 1.73
CA ARG A 94 -7.52 12.14 2.68
C ARG A 94 -8.80 12.84 2.25
N ILE A 95 -8.92 13.16 0.96
CA ILE A 95 -10.15 13.74 0.41
C ILE A 95 -11.30 12.75 0.56
N ALA A 96 -11.08 11.49 0.20
CA ALA A 96 -12.10 10.44 0.30
C ALA A 96 -12.55 10.24 1.75
N ASP A 97 -11.62 10.20 2.69
CA ASP A 97 -11.93 10.06 4.12
C ASP A 97 -12.68 11.28 4.68
N ALA A 98 -12.26 12.48 4.31
CA ALA A 98 -12.88 13.72 4.78
C ALA A 98 -14.31 13.90 4.28
N LEU A 99 -14.58 13.47 3.05
CA LEU A 99 -15.87 13.60 2.39
C LEU A 99 -16.75 12.36 2.50
N ASP A 100 -16.29 11.33 3.19
CA ASP A 100 -17.00 10.07 3.42
C ASP A 100 -17.51 9.45 2.11
N VAL A 101 -16.59 9.27 1.15
CA VAL A 101 -16.90 8.73 -0.17
C VAL A 101 -17.29 7.25 -0.05
N ASP A 102 -18.47 6.89 -0.57
CA ASP A 102 -18.97 5.53 -0.56
C ASP A 102 -18.08 4.58 -1.36
N LEU A 103 -18.00 3.33 -0.89
CA LEU A 103 -17.31 2.27 -1.60
C LEU A 103 -18.11 1.84 -2.81
N GLU A 104 -17.40 1.41 -3.86
CA GLU A 104 -18.02 0.81 -5.04
C GLU A 104 -18.78 -0.46 -4.67
N GLU A 105 -19.83 -0.75 -5.40
CA GLU A 105 -20.59 -1.99 -5.24
C GLU A 105 -19.75 -3.20 -5.69
N ASN A 106 -20.00 -4.36 -5.11
CA ASN A 106 -19.38 -5.65 -5.47
C ASN A 106 -17.86 -5.74 -5.24
N ILE A 107 -17.33 -5.07 -4.24
CA ILE A 107 -15.94 -5.23 -3.83
C ILE A 107 -15.77 -6.41 -2.86
N HIS A 108 -14.58 -7.01 -2.86
CA HIS A 108 -14.25 -8.10 -1.92
C HIS A 108 -14.21 -7.60 -0.48
N ALA A 109 -14.43 -8.52 0.48
CA ALA A 109 -14.44 -8.18 1.91
C ALA A 109 -13.15 -7.49 2.38
N TRP A 110 -11.98 -7.89 1.84
CA TRP A 110 -10.70 -7.27 2.19
C TRP A 110 -10.53 -5.85 1.61
N GLU A 111 -11.30 -5.49 0.58
CA GLU A 111 -11.35 -4.14 0.02
C GLU A 111 -12.23 -3.20 0.84
N GLN A 112 -13.21 -3.74 1.53
CA GLN A 112 -14.14 -2.96 2.35
C GLN A 112 -13.49 -2.38 3.61
N GLY A 113 -12.32 -2.90 3.98
CA GLY A 113 -11.66 -2.52 5.22
C GLY A 113 -12.29 -3.18 6.45
N PRO A 114 -11.84 -2.83 7.64
CA PRO A 114 -12.47 -3.33 8.86
C PRO A 114 -13.93 -2.87 8.90
N PRO A 115 -14.82 -3.69 9.50
CA PRO A 115 -16.18 -3.24 9.74
C PRO A 115 -16.15 -1.89 10.43
N GLU A 116 -17.01 -1.00 9.98
CA GLU A 116 -17.16 0.29 10.64
C GLU A 116 -17.27 0.02 12.14
N ARG A 117 -16.40 0.63 12.91
CA ARG A 117 -16.62 0.69 14.34
C ARG A 117 -17.99 1.33 14.47
N GLU A 118 -18.94 0.60 15.08
CA GLU A 118 -20.17 1.24 15.49
C GLU A 118 -19.77 2.59 16.06
N ALA A 119 -20.32 3.65 15.47
CA ALA A 119 -19.93 4.99 15.82
C ALA A 119 -20.05 5.12 17.34
N ASP A 120 -18.93 4.95 18.01
CA ASP A 120 -18.76 5.40 19.38
C ASP A 120 -18.81 6.92 19.33
N VAL A 121 -19.99 7.38 19.37
CA VAL A 121 -20.25 8.79 19.51
C VAL A 121 -19.84 9.21 20.91
#